data_76ace35c1b830dddb437ae4b88a33f82
#
_entry.id   76ace35c1b830dddb437ae4b88a33f82
#
_cell.length_a   1.000
_cell.length_b   1.000
_cell.length_c   1.000
_cell.angle_alpha   90.00
_cell.angle_beta   90.00
_cell.angle_gamma   90.00
#
_symmetry.space_group_name_H-M   'P 1'
#
loop_
_entity.id
_entity.type
_entity.pdbx_description
1 polymer ?
#
loop_
_entity_poly.entity_id
_entity_poly.type
_entity_poly.pdbx_seq_one_letter_code
_entity_poly.pdbx_strand_id
1 'polypeptide(L)'
;LRVGIVLGSDAGAWKALSQSFPFGVAFLPGGGEQVYSWIHVEDISRLFIQMALSADTGIVNGVAPEPATLKEIVLAAMRADAKERVMIPVPDWAIRLALGEMSIEVLKSCFVQSERISQMPFEFHFPDIASCMQQIMKP
;
A
#
# COMPACT_ATOMS: atom_id res chain seq x y z
N LEU A 1 -5.02 -17.33 -3.15
CA LEU A 1 -4.96 -15.88 -3.14
C LEU A 1 -3.50 -15.42 -3.10
N ARG A 2 -3.11 -14.49 -3.97
CA ARG A 2 -1.82 -13.78 -3.93
C ARG A 2 -2.11 -12.37 -3.45
N VAL A 3 -1.42 -11.91 -2.42
CA VAL A 3 -1.74 -10.64 -1.75
C VAL A 3 -0.67 -9.62 -2.08
N GLY A 4 -1.08 -8.42 -2.46
CA GLY A 4 -0.22 -7.26 -2.61
C GLY A 4 0.21 -6.66 -1.27
N ILE A 5 0.69 -5.42 -1.29
CA ILE A 5 1.04 -4.71 -0.06
C ILE A 5 -0.22 -4.36 0.72
N VAL A 6 -0.35 -4.88 1.93
CA VAL A 6 -1.50 -4.59 2.78
C VAL A 6 -1.26 -3.28 3.54
N LEU A 7 -2.21 -2.35 3.39
CA LEU A 7 -2.22 -1.07 4.10
C LEU A 7 -3.26 -1.10 5.21
N GLY A 8 -2.85 -0.69 6.41
CA GLY A 8 -3.70 -0.60 7.60
C GLY A 8 -3.07 0.33 8.64
N SER A 9 -3.84 0.86 9.59
CA SER A 9 -3.40 1.84 10.59
C SER A 9 -2.31 1.32 11.52
N ASP A 10 -2.43 0.08 11.97
CA ASP A 10 -1.65 -0.43 13.10
C ASP A 10 -0.55 -1.42 12.73
N ALA A 11 -0.48 -1.83 11.46
CA ALA A 11 0.44 -2.88 11.02
C ALA A 11 0.88 -2.71 9.56
N GLY A 12 1.82 -3.56 9.14
CA GLY A 12 2.24 -3.66 7.75
C GLY A 12 3.14 -2.54 7.27
N ALA A 13 3.17 -2.36 5.95
CA ALA A 13 4.07 -1.43 5.29
C ALA A 13 3.81 0.02 5.70
N TRP A 14 2.55 0.41 5.92
CA TRP A 14 2.19 1.77 6.29
C TRP A 14 2.80 2.18 7.63
N LYS A 15 2.77 1.33 8.64
CA LYS A 15 3.36 1.62 9.95
C LYS A 15 4.85 1.95 9.84
N ALA A 16 5.59 1.22 9.02
CA ALA A 16 7.01 1.49 8.80
C ALA A 16 7.24 2.84 8.08
N LEU A 17 6.44 3.15 7.07
CA LEU A 17 6.54 4.39 6.30
C LEU A 17 6.15 5.63 7.12
N SER A 18 5.16 5.52 7.99
CA SER A 18 4.63 6.64 8.77
C SER A 18 5.40 6.96 10.06
N GLN A 19 6.42 6.19 10.41
CA GLN A 19 7.20 6.39 11.65
C GLN A 19 7.84 7.79 11.76
N SER A 20 8.19 8.39 10.63
CA SER A 20 8.78 9.74 10.59
C SER A 20 7.74 10.87 10.59
N PHE A 21 6.48 10.57 10.38
CA PHE A 21 5.40 11.55 10.25
C PHE A 21 5.22 12.46 11.48
N PRO A 22 5.31 11.94 12.73
CA PRO A 22 5.22 12.79 13.93
C PRO A 22 6.31 13.86 14.00
N PHE A 23 7.44 13.66 13.32
CA PHE A 23 8.56 14.61 13.26
C PHE A 23 8.45 15.61 12.11
N GLY A 24 7.32 15.63 11.38
CA GLY A 24 7.11 16.53 10.24
C GLY A 24 7.87 16.13 8.97
N VAL A 25 8.33 14.88 8.88
CA VAL A 25 9.12 14.36 7.75
C VAL A 25 8.46 13.13 7.15
N ALA A 26 8.54 13.01 5.84
CA ALA A 26 8.18 11.81 5.09
C ALA A 26 9.38 11.34 4.26
N PHE A 27 9.98 10.23 4.63
CA PHE A 27 11.06 9.65 3.84
C PHE A 27 10.52 8.92 2.62
N LEU A 28 11.14 9.19 1.46
CA LEU A 28 10.82 8.55 0.18
C LEU A 28 12.02 7.70 -0.30
N PRO A 29 12.06 6.42 0.07
CA PRO A 29 13.04 5.48 -0.49
C PRO A 29 13.05 5.52 -2.02
N GLY A 30 14.23 5.59 -2.64
CA GLY A 30 14.37 5.62 -4.10
C GLY A 30 13.65 6.78 -4.80
N GLY A 31 13.39 7.90 -4.08
CA GLY A 31 12.63 9.02 -4.63
C GLY A 31 11.11 8.84 -4.66
N GLY A 32 10.60 7.64 -4.32
CA GLY A 32 9.16 7.35 -4.23
C GLY A 32 8.45 7.05 -5.54
N GLU A 33 9.18 6.84 -6.64
CA GLU A 33 8.60 6.57 -7.96
C GLU A 33 8.25 5.08 -8.17
N GLN A 34 8.64 4.19 -7.26
CA GLN A 34 8.29 2.77 -7.34
C GLN A 34 6.78 2.57 -7.17
N VAL A 35 6.22 1.75 -8.07
CA VAL A 35 4.78 1.43 -8.09
C VAL A 35 4.51 0.23 -7.21
N TYR A 36 3.48 0.34 -6.37
CA TYR A 36 3.01 -0.74 -5.52
C TYR A 36 1.58 -1.15 -5.86
N SER A 37 1.38 -2.46 -6.00
CA SER A 37 0.05 -3.06 -5.98
C SER A 37 -0.33 -3.27 -4.52
N TRP A 38 -1.25 -2.48 -4.02
CA TRP A 38 -1.66 -2.41 -2.63
C TRP A 38 -3.11 -2.87 -2.45
N ILE A 39 -3.52 -3.12 -1.21
CA ILE A 39 -4.91 -3.35 -0.83
C ILE A 39 -5.13 -2.91 0.63
N HIS A 40 -6.32 -2.39 0.94
CA HIS A 40 -6.68 -2.08 2.33
C HIS A 40 -6.91 -3.36 3.15
N VAL A 41 -6.52 -3.35 4.43
CA VAL A 41 -6.65 -4.51 5.32
C VAL A 41 -8.07 -5.04 5.44
N GLU A 42 -9.07 -4.17 5.42
CA GLU A 42 -10.48 -4.58 5.45
C GLU A 42 -10.89 -5.29 4.16
N ASP A 43 -10.52 -4.74 3.00
CA ASP A 43 -10.87 -5.34 1.71
C ASP A 43 -10.21 -6.71 1.52
N ILE A 44 -8.93 -6.87 1.89
CA ILE A 44 -8.30 -8.19 1.81
C ILE A 44 -8.94 -9.19 2.78
N SER A 45 -9.36 -8.75 3.97
CA SER A 45 -10.05 -9.62 4.93
C SER A 45 -11.41 -10.10 4.39
N ARG A 46 -12.18 -9.19 3.80
CA ARG A 46 -13.46 -9.52 3.13
C ARG A 46 -13.26 -10.45 1.94
N LEU A 47 -12.21 -10.22 1.16
CA LEU A 47 -11.86 -11.07 0.03
C LEU A 47 -11.46 -12.48 0.49
N PHE A 48 -10.71 -12.62 1.59
CA PHE A 48 -10.41 -13.93 2.18
C PHE A 48 -11.66 -14.68 2.59
N ILE A 49 -12.60 -14.02 3.26
CA ILE A 49 -13.87 -14.62 3.70
C ILE A 49 -14.66 -15.07 2.46
N GLN A 50 -14.78 -14.21 1.45
CA GLN A 50 -15.51 -14.55 0.23
C GLN A 50 -14.88 -15.74 -0.49
N MET A 51 -13.57 -15.77 -0.64
CA MET A 51 -12.84 -16.88 -1.27
C MET A 51 -12.99 -18.19 -0.47
N ALA A 52 -13.01 -18.13 0.86
CA ALA A 52 -13.20 -19.30 1.71
C ALA A 52 -14.61 -19.91 1.59
N LEU A 53 -15.59 -19.08 1.29
CA LEU A 53 -16.99 -19.50 1.12
C LEU A 53 -17.37 -19.84 -0.33
N SER A 54 -16.54 -19.48 -1.30
CA SER A 54 -16.78 -19.76 -2.70
C SER A 54 -16.24 -21.14 -3.11
N ALA A 55 -16.86 -21.74 -4.13
CA ALA A 55 -16.33 -22.93 -4.78
C ALA A 55 -15.32 -22.60 -5.88
N ASP A 56 -14.95 -21.33 -6.04
CA ASP A 56 -14.05 -20.89 -7.08
C ASP A 56 -12.64 -21.43 -6.88
N THR A 57 -12.05 -21.90 -7.96
CA THR A 57 -10.69 -22.44 -7.99
C THR A 57 -9.76 -21.54 -8.80
N GLY A 58 -8.45 -21.59 -8.50
CA GLY A 58 -7.42 -20.90 -9.25
C GLY A 58 -6.81 -19.71 -8.49
N ILE A 59 -6.01 -18.91 -9.21
CA ILE A 59 -5.22 -17.82 -8.62
C ILE A 59 -6.02 -16.51 -8.71
N VAL A 60 -6.15 -15.84 -7.56
CA VAL A 60 -6.72 -14.49 -7.46
C VAL A 60 -5.66 -13.56 -6.86
N ASN A 61 -5.45 -12.43 -7.50
CA ASN A 61 -4.55 -11.39 -7.00
C ASN A 61 -5.34 -10.40 -6.14
N GLY A 62 -5.15 -10.45 -4.83
CA GLY A 62 -5.77 -9.55 -3.85
C GLY A 62 -5.04 -8.21 -3.83
N VAL A 63 -5.38 -7.35 -4.78
CA VAL A 63 -4.86 -6.00 -4.93
C VAL A 63 -6.00 -5.05 -5.28
N ALA A 64 -5.89 -3.78 -4.90
CA ALA A 64 -6.84 -2.74 -5.30
C ALA A 64 -6.81 -2.54 -6.82
N PRO A 65 -7.90 -2.00 -7.41
CA PRO A 65 -7.99 -1.78 -8.85
C PRO A 65 -6.90 -0.87 -9.39
N GLU A 66 -6.52 0.16 -8.64
CA GLU A 66 -5.54 1.14 -9.04
C GLU A 66 -4.25 1.01 -8.19
N PRO A 67 -3.11 0.67 -8.81
CA PRO A 67 -1.83 0.72 -8.15
C PRO A 67 -1.44 2.18 -7.84
N ALA A 68 -0.53 2.38 -6.91
CA ALA A 68 -0.05 3.72 -6.56
C ALA A 68 1.46 3.72 -6.37
N THR A 69 2.10 4.84 -6.70
CA THR A 69 3.50 5.07 -6.34
C THR A 69 3.63 5.34 -4.85
N LEU A 70 4.80 5.06 -4.26
CA LEU A 70 5.05 5.39 -2.86
C LEU A 70 4.81 6.89 -2.59
N LYS A 71 5.18 7.75 -3.53
CA LYS A 71 4.97 9.20 -3.44
C LYS A 71 3.47 9.55 -3.40
N GLU A 72 2.64 8.91 -4.23
CA GLU A 72 1.18 9.09 -4.20
C GLU A 72 0.57 8.63 -2.88
N ILE A 73 1.02 7.50 -2.33
CA ILE A 73 0.60 6.99 -1.02
C ILE A 73 0.89 8.02 0.08
N VAL A 74 2.12 8.54 0.12
CA VAL A 74 2.53 9.55 1.09
C VAL A 74 1.74 10.86 0.93
N LEU A 75 1.57 11.34 -0.30
CA LEU A 75 0.77 12.54 -0.58
C LEU A 75 -0.70 12.38 -0.17
N ALA A 76 -1.30 11.22 -0.43
CA ALA A 76 -2.67 10.92 -0.02
C ALA A 76 -2.80 10.96 1.51
N ALA A 77 -1.84 10.40 2.23
CA ALA A 77 -1.80 10.44 3.69
C ALA A 77 -1.65 11.85 4.26
N MET A 78 -0.77 12.66 3.66
CA MET A 78 -0.59 14.07 4.07
C MET A 78 -1.87 14.89 3.87
N ARG A 79 -2.60 14.63 2.79
CA ARG A 79 -3.89 15.27 2.54
C ARG A 79 -4.97 14.80 3.52
N ALA A 80 -4.96 13.53 3.89
CA ALA A 80 -5.97 12.94 4.76
C ALA A 80 -5.90 13.47 6.20
N ASP A 81 -4.71 13.73 6.75
CA ASP A 81 -4.55 14.30 8.09
C ASP A 81 -4.33 15.82 8.10
N ALA A 82 -4.40 16.46 6.93
CA ALA A 82 -4.23 17.90 6.74
C ALA A 82 -2.93 18.47 7.34
N LYS A 83 -1.87 17.65 7.43
CA LYS A 83 -0.56 18.06 7.95
C LYS A 83 0.47 18.10 6.84
N GLU A 84 1.14 19.24 6.73
CA GLU A 84 2.28 19.37 5.84
C GLU A 84 3.51 18.66 6.42
N ARG A 85 4.23 17.97 5.55
CA ARG A 85 5.50 17.29 5.88
C ARG A 85 6.53 17.56 4.81
N VAL A 86 7.76 17.62 5.21
CA VAL A 86 8.87 17.72 4.25
C VAL A 86 9.16 16.32 3.71
N MET A 87 9.00 16.14 2.40
CA MET A 87 9.37 14.90 1.72
C MET A 87 10.88 14.89 1.45
N ILE A 88 11.55 13.89 1.99
CA ILE A 88 13.00 13.73 1.85
C ILE A 88 13.28 12.46 1.03
N PRO A 89 13.79 12.60 -0.20
CA PRO A 89 14.20 11.45 -0.99
C PRO A 89 15.43 10.79 -0.33
N VAL A 90 15.35 9.48 -0.14
CA VAL A 90 16.45 8.68 0.39
C VAL A 90 17.08 7.91 -0.76
N PRO A 91 18.37 8.14 -1.06
CA PRO A 91 19.02 7.48 -2.18
C PRO A 91 19.19 5.97 -1.94
N ASP A 92 19.15 5.19 -3.03
CA ASP A 92 19.17 3.73 -3.00
C ASP A 92 20.33 3.15 -2.21
N TRP A 93 21.53 3.77 -2.30
CA TRP A 93 22.69 3.29 -1.58
C TRP A 93 22.51 3.34 -0.05
N ALA A 94 21.83 4.39 0.45
CA ALA A 94 21.55 4.53 1.88
C ALA A 94 20.52 3.48 2.35
N ILE A 95 19.49 3.22 1.53
CA ILE A 95 18.51 2.17 1.79
C ILE A 95 19.19 0.79 1.81
N ARG A 96 20.08 0.51 0.86
CA ARG A 96 20.84 -0.76 0.81
C ARG A 96 21.74 -0.93 2.03
N LEU A 97 22.37 0.14 2.49
CA LEU A 97 23.21 0.11 3.70
C LEU A 97 22.39 -0.15 4.97
N ALA A 98 21.20 0.46 5.08
CA ALA A 98 20.35 0.36 6.26
C ALA A 98 19.56 -0.96 6.34
N LEU A 99 19.03 -1.46 5.21
CA LEU A 99 18.11 -2.59 5.13
C LEU A 99 18.75 -3.86 4.55
N GLY A 100 19.98 -3.79 4.02
CA GLY A 100 20.63 -4.93 3.39
C GLY A 100 19.81 -5.52 2.25
N GLU A 101 19.58 -6.83 2.26
CA GLU A 101 18.83 -7.55 1.23
C GLU A 101 17.34 -7.14 1.18
N MET A 102 16.74 -6.70 2.29
CA MET A 102 15.37 -6.20 2.32
C MET A 102 15.17 -4.93 1.48
N SER A 103 16.24 -4.22 1.16
CA SER A 103 16.19 -3.04 0.29
C SER A 103 15.64 -3.35 -1.10
N ILE A 104 15.83 -4.57 -1.60
CA ILE A 104 15.34 -5.03 -2.90
C ILE A 104 13.81 -4.93 -2.94
N GLU A 105 13.13 -5.38 -1.89
CA GLU A 105 11.66 -5.34 -1.82
C GLU A 105 11.12 -3.90 -1.71
N VAL A 106 11.83 -3.04 -0.99
CA VAL A 106 11.43 -1.63 -0.81
C VAL A 106 11.63 -0.79 -2.08
N LEU A 107 12.67 -1.10 -2.86
CA LEU A 107 13.02 -0.36 -4.08
C LEU A 107 12.38 -0.92 -5.35
N LYS A 108 11.81 -2.14 -5.27
CA LYS A 108 11.24 -2.82 -6.42
C LYS A 108 9.81 -2.37 -6.69
N SER A 109 9.53 -2.02 -7.93
CA SER A 109 8.14 -1.87 -8.39
C SER A 109 7.48 -3.24 -8.57
N CYS A 110 6.25 -3.37 -8.10
CA CYS A 110 5.43 -4.55 -8.29
C CYS A 110 4.08 -4.13 -8.84
N PHE A 111 3.89 -4.36 -10.13
CA PHE A 111 2.63 -4.10 -10.81
C PHE A 111 1.88 -5.41 -11.03
N VAL A 112 0.73 -5.55 -10.38
CA VAL A 112 -0.17 -6.70 -10.50
C VAL A 112 -1.59 -6.19 -10.68
N GLN A 113 -2.36 -6.80 -11.56
CA GLN A 113 -3.75 -6.45 -11.80
C GLN A 113 -4.71 -7.40 -11.09
N SER A 114 -5.87 -6.88 -10.72
CA SER A 114 -6.97 -7.60 -10.05
C SER A 114 -8.07 -8.07 -11.02
N GLU A 115 -7.71 -8.36 -12.28
CA GLU A 115 -8.68 -8.69 -13.34
C GLU A 115 -9.74 -9.73 -12.91
N ARG A 116 -9.31 -10.74 -12.16
CA ARG A 116 -10.23 -11.78 -11.72
C ARG A 116 -11.22 -11.29 -10.66
N ILE A 117 -10.82 -10.35 -9.80
CA ILE A 117 -11.74 -9.77 -8.80
C ILE A 117 -12.84 -8.98 -9.50
N SER A 118 -12.55 -8.28 -10.61
CA SER A 118 -13.56 -7.53 -11.36
C SER A 118 -14.65 -8.40 -12.00
N GLN A 119 -14.38 -9.70 -12.13
CA GLN A 119 -15.34 -10.70 -12.63
C GLN A 119 -16.12 -11.39 -11.50
N MET A 120 -15.78 -11.11 -10.24
CA MET A 120 -16.42 -11.66 -9.06
C MET A 120 -17.41 -10.64 -8.47
N PRO A 121 -18.45 -11.07 -7.73
CA PRO A 121 -19.34 -10.18 -7.00
C PRO A 121 -18.63 -9.62 -5.75
N PHE A 122 -17.52 -8.91 -5.96
CA PHE A 122 -16.73 -8.27 -4.92
C PHE A 122 -16.67 -6.77 -5.16
N GLU A 123 -17.07 -6.00 -4.17
CA GLU A 123 -17.00 -4.54 -4.18
C GLU A 123 -15.94 -4.07 -3.19
N PHE A 124 -14.99 -3.29 -3.69
CA PHE A 124 -13.97 -2.68 -2.84
C PHE A 124 -14.56 -1.54 -2.02
N HIS A 125 -14.31 -1.50 -0.72
CA HIS A 125 -14.61 -0.35 0.11
C HIS A 125 -13.59 0.78 -0.12
N PHE A 126 -12.36 0.42 -0.46
CA PHE A 126 -11.26 1.36 -0.70
C PHE A 126 -10.62 1.09 -2.07
N PRO A 127 -11.30 1.50 -3.17
CA PRO A 127 -10.83 1.22 -4.53
C PRO A 127 -9.63 2.06 -4.95
N ASP A 128 -9.42 3.21 -4.31
CA ASP A 128 -8.35 4.18 -4.60
C ASP A 128 -7.56 4.56 -3.35
N ILE A 129 -6.33 5.06 -3.56
CA ILE A 129 -5.41 5.36 -2.46
C ILE A 129 -5.89 6.52 -1.58
N ALA A 130 -6.69 7.45 -2.09
CA ALA A 130 -7.19 8.57 -1.32
C ALA A 130 -8.21 8.11 -0.28
N SER A 131 -9.18 7.27 -0.68
CA SER A 131 -10.17 6.66 0.22
C SER A 131 -9.50 5.78 1.28
N CYS A 132 -8.50 4.99 0.88
CA CYS A 132 -7.71 4.18 1.78
C CYS A 132 -6.99 5.02 2.85
N MET A 133 -6.27 6.06 2.44
CA MET A 133 -5.53 6.91 3.37
C MET A 133 -6.46 7.75 4.26
N GLN A 134 -7.62 8.18 3.77
CA GLN A 134 -8.63 8.83 4.61
C GLN A 134 -9.11 7.94 5.76
N GLN A 135 -9.22 6.63 5.54
CA GLN A 135 -9.58 5.69 6.60
C GLN A 135 -8.42 5.45 7.57
N ILE A 136 -7.22 5.21 7.04
CA ILE A 136 -6.03 4.88 7.84
C ILE A 136 -5.58 6.04 8.73
N MET A 137 -5.73 7.29 8.25
CA MET A 137 -5.29 8.49 8.94
C MET A 137 -6.34 9.08 9.88
N LYS A 138 -7.56 8.48 9.95
CA LYS A 138 -8.53 8.87 10.98
C LYS A 138 -7.98 8.53 12.37
N PRO A 139 -8.08 9.47 13.34
CA PRO A 139 -7.67 9.25 14.72
C PRO A 139 -8.52 8.19 15.41
#